data_9d9933b3a17caca4eaafe0254d3e29a7
#
_entry.id   9d9933b3a17caca4eaafe0254d3e29a7
#
_cell.length_a   1.000
_cell.length_b   1.000
_cell.length_c   1.000
_cell.angle_alpha   90.00
_cell.angle_beta   90.00
_cell.angle_gamma   90.00
#
_symmetry.space_group_name_H-M   'P 1'
#
loop_
_entity.id
_entity.type
_entity.pdbx_description
1 polymer ?
#
loop_
_entity_poly.entity_id
_entity_poly.type
_entity_poly.pdbx_seq_one_letter_code
_entity_poly.pdbx_strand_id
1 'polypeptide(L)'
;MTQIAVLGAGSWGTALTVLLSTKGYPVKLWVRSQATLDAIQAAGQNERYLPGVMLPPAVKITSNLEEALSGAELVVVVTPSHGVREIIKRAAPYLDEDKYIVSASKGIEVDSLLRMTEVITAELPFQTERLAVLSGPNHAEEVGRGMPTTTVIAAGKKAVADHLQDIFMTPTFRVYTNPDVVGVEMGGALKNIIALGTGIADGLNFGDNSKAALMTRGLAEITRIGTVMGARPLTFAGLSGLGDLVVTCTSMHSRNRRAGIELGRGKKMAEVTAGTGMVVEGIRTTRAAYALARKYGVEMPITEQIYKILYEEKNPHVAVVDLMLRGKTHETEEIVTGFVDW
;
A
#
# COMPACT_ATOMS: atom_id res chain seq x y z
N MET A 1 -17.64 -18.43 -14.96
CA MET A 1 -16.23 -17.91 -14.86
C MET A 1 -16.33 -16.58 -14.12
N THR A 2 -15.62 -16.44 -13.02
CA THR A 2 -15.71 -15.28 -12.11
C THR A 2 -15.46 -13.96 -12.83
N GLN A 3 -16.46 -13.10 -12.89
CA GLN A 3 -16.35 -11.74 -13.42
C GLN A 3 -15.66 -10.84 -12.38
N ILE A 4 -14.66 -10.10 -12.80
CA ILE A 4 -13.86 -9.26 -11.90
C ILE A 4 -14.01 -7.78 -12.25
N ALA A 5 -14.28 -6.95 -11.26
CA ALA A 5 -14.22 -5.49 -11.35
C ALA A 5 -12.95 -4.97 -10.65
N VAL A 6 -12.14 -4.17 -11.34
CA VAL A 6 -10.98 -3.48 -10.76
C VAL A 6 -11.29 -2.00 -10.67
N LEU A 7 -11.40 -1.47 -9.46
CA LEU A 7 -11.73 -0.07 -9.18
C LEU A 7 -10.47 0.76 -9.00
N GLY A 8 -10.02 1.38 -10.09
CA GLY A 8 -8.85 2.26 -10.12
C GLY A 8 -7.81 1.87 -11.16
N ALA A 9 -7.57 2.74 -12.13
CA ALA A 9 -6.60 2.58 -13.20
C ALA A 9 -5.28 3.32 -12.92
N GLY A 10 -4.76 3.21 -11.70
CA GLY A 10 -3.38 3.55 -11.37
C GLY A 10 -2.41 2.46 -11.85
N SER A 11 -1.10 2.63 -11.62
CA SER A 11 -0.10 1.60 -12.00
C SER A 11 -0.49 0.21 -11.51
N TRP A 12 -0.81 0.09 -10.20
CA TRP A 12 -1.13 -1.20 -9.59
C TRP A 12 -2.45 -1.80 -10.09
N GLY A 13 -3.51 -1.00 -10.22
CA GLY A 13 -4.78 -1.49 -10.76
C GLY A 13 -4.68 -1.95 -12.21
N THR A 14 -3.89 -1.23 -13.04
CA THR A 14 -3.61 -1.65 -14.41
C THR A 14 -2.83 -2.97 -14.44
N ALA A 15 -1.80 -3.14 -13.61
CA ALA A 15 -1.03 -4.38 -13.53
C ALA A 15 -1.88 -5.58 -13.08
N LEU A 16 -2.74 -5.41 -12.06
CA LEU A 16 -3.67 -6.46 -11.62
C LEU A 16 -4.72 -6.79 -12.71
N THR A 17 -5.18 -5.80 -13.45
CA THR A 17 -6.09 -6.02 -14.61
C THR A 17 -5.41 -6.89 -15.66
N VAL A 18 -4.17 -6.60 -16.01
CA VAL A 18 -3.39 -7.42 -16.97
C VAL A 18 -3.20 -8.83 -16.43
N LEU A 19 -2.76 -8.99 -15.18
CA LEU A 19 -2.55 -10.28 -14.53
C LEU A 19 -3.82 -11.17 -14.60
N LEU A 20 -4.95 -10.64 -14.14
CA LEU A 20 -6.21 -11.38 -14.05
C LEU A 20 -6.78 -11.71 -15.44
N SER A 21 -6.73 -10.76 -16.37
CA SER A 21 -7.20 -10.98 -17.73
C SER A 21 -6.33 -11.99 -18.48
N THR A 22 -4.99 -11.94 -18.31
CA THR A 22 -4.07 -12.92 -18.91
C THR A 22 -4.30 -14.33 -18.35
N LYS A 23 -4.75 -14.45 -17.10
CA LYS A 23 -5.17 -15.72 -16.51
C LYS A 23 -6.50 -16.24 -17.09
N GLY A 24 -7.23 -15.45 -17.86
CA GLY A 24 -8.45 -15.83 -18.55
C GLY A 24 -9.74 -15.34 -17.88
N TYR A 25 -9.67 -14.54 -16.83
CA TYR A 25 -10.88 -13.95 -16.22
C TYR A 25 -11.42 -12.80 -17.06
N PRO A 26 -12.75 -12.65 -17.20
CA PRO A 26 -13.36 -11.44 -17.72
C PRO A 26 -13.18 -10.29 -16.71
N VAL A 27 -12.43 -9.25 -17.11
CA VAL A 27 -12.10 -8.12 -16.23
C VAL A 27 -12.70 -6.83 -16.77
N LYS A 28 -13.34 -6.07 -15.88
CA LYS A 28 -13.76 -4.69 -16.12
C LYS A 28 -12.89 -3.76 -15.30
N LEU A 29 -12.18 -2.86 -15.98
CA LEU A 29 -11.35 -1.82 -15.35
C LEU A 29 -12.15 -0.52 -15.28
N TRP A 30 -12.45 -0.08 -14.05
CA TRP A 30 -13.06 1.22 -13.85
C TRP A 30 -12.00 2.32 -13.78
N VAL A 31 -12.20 3.38 -14.54
CA VAL A 31 -11.40 4.61 -14.54
C VAL A 31 -12.23 5.80 -14.10
N ARG A 32 -11.62 6.73 -13.36
CA ARG A 32 -12.36 7.85 -12.76
C ARG A 32 -12.88 8.87 -13.77
N SER A 33 -12.18 9.08 -14.88
CA SER A 33 -12.52 10.12 -15.87
C SER A 33 -12.60 9.59 -17.28
N GLN A 34 -13.50 10.17 -18.08
CA GLN A 34 -13.64 9.85 -19.49
C GLN A 34 -12.33 10.08 -20.26
N ALA A 35 -11.63 11.18 -20.00
CA ALA A 35 -10.35 11.48 -20.65
C ALA A 35 -9.29 10.38 -20.42
N THR A 36 -9.26 9.76 -19.22
CA THR A 36 -8.36 8.63 -18.96
C THR A 36 -8.80 7.38 -19.73
N LEU A 37 -10.10 7.15 -19.82
CA LEU A 37 -10.66 6.04 -20.60
C LEU A 37 -10.27 6.17 -22.08
N ASP A 38 -10.54 7.32 -22.67
CA ASP A 38 -10.26 7.60 -24.07
C ASP A 38 -8.76 7.44 -24.41
N ALA A 39 -7.91 7.95 -23.53
CA ALA A 39 -6.46 7.82 -23.69
C ALA A 39 -5.99 6.35 -23.64
N ILE A 40 -6.52 5.54 -22.70
CA ILE A 40 -6.16 4.13 -22.60
C ILE A 40 -6.70 3.33 -23.80
N GLN A 41 -7.92 3.62 -24.26
CA GLN A 41 -8.52 2.95 -25.42
C GLN A 41 -7.73 3.27 -26.70
N ALA A 42 -7.34 4.53 -26.90
CA ALA A 42 -6.58 4.95 -28.07
C ALA A 42 -5.19 4.32 -28.13
N ALA A 43 -4.50 4.22 -26.98
CA ALA A 43 -3.13 3.69 -26.90
C ALA A 43 -3.07 2.16 -26.72
N GLY A 44 -4.17 1.49 -26.31
CA GLY A 44 -4.18 0.09 -25.91
C GLY A 44 -3.35 -0.19 -24.62
N GLN A 45 -2.92 0.85 -23.95
CA GLN A 45 -2.11 0.79 -22.72
C GLN A 45 -2.38 2.00 -21.84
N ASN A 46 -2.00 1.92 -20.57
CA ASN A 46 -2.07 3.05 -19.64
C ASN A 46 -0.73 3.79 -19.59
N GLU A 47 -0.44 4.58 -20.62
CA GLU A 47 0.86 5.26 -20.77
C GLU A 47 1.23 6.17 -19.58
N ARG A 48 0.22 6.78 -18.95
CA ARG A 48 0.43 7.68 -17.82
C ARG A 48 0.92 6.95 -16.57
N TYR A 49 0.40 5.76 -16.30
CA TYR A 49 0.62 5.08 -15.01
C TYR A 49 1.40 3.77 -15.13
N LEU A 50 1.37 3.11 -16.30
CA LEU A 50 2.09 1.85 -16.55
C LEU A 50 2.52 1.76 -18.02
N PRO A 51 3.43 2.62 -18.47
CA PRO A 51 3.87 2.63 -19.86
C PRO A 51 4.57 1.32 -20.25
N GLY A 52 4.36 0.89 -21.50
CA GLY A 52 4.97 -0.32 -22.05
C GLY A 52 4.31 -1.63 -21.62
N VAL A 53 3.14 -1.57 -20.99
CA VAL A 53 2.33 -2.75 -20.65
C VAL A 53 0.99 -2.65 -21.38
N MET A 54 0.81 -3.50 -22.39
CA MET A 54 -0.43 -3.54 -23.17
C MET A 54 -1.58 -4.18 -22.37
N LEU A 55 -2.76 -3.62 -22.48
CA LEU A 55 -3.96 -4.24 -21.93
C LEU A 55 -4.45 -5.37 -22.86
N PRO A 56 -4.74 -6.55 -22.32
CA PRO A 56 -5.35 -7.63 -23.10
C PRO A 56 -6.66 -7.17 -23.76
N PRO A 57 -6.94 -7.54 -25.04
CA PRO A 57 -8.13 -7.10 -25.77
C PRO A 57 -9.46 -7.49 -25.10
N ALA A 58 -9.46 -8.51 -24.24
CA ALA A 58 -10.62 -8.95 -23.49
C ALA A 58 -11.00 -8.02 -22.32
N VAL A 59 -10.13 -7.09 -21.92
CA VAL A 59 -10.38 -6.13 -20.85
C VAL A 59 -11.41 -5.10 -21.30
N LYS A 60 -12.50 -4.96 -20.56
CA LYS A 60 -13.45 -3.87 -20.76
C LYS A 60 -13.09 -2.71 -19.85
N ILE A 61 -12.97 -1.51 -20.43
CA ILE A 61 -12.65 -0.31 -19.69
C ILE A 61 -13.88 0.59 -19.67
N THR A 62 -14.25 1.10 -18.50
CA THR A 62 -15.42 1.98 -18.36
C THR A 62 -15.18 3.06 -17.31
N SER A 63 -15.79 4.21 -17.50
CA SER A 63 -15.89 5.27 -16.47
C SER A 63 -17.21 5.20 -15.69
N ASN A 64 -18.13 4.32 -16.08
CA ASN A 64 -19.37 4.05 -15.37
C ASN A 64 -19.17 2.97 -14.30
N LEU A 65 -19.44 3.33 -13.04
CA LEU A 65 -19.21 2.43 -11.90
C LEU A 65 -20.23 1.28 -11.86
N GLU A 66 -21.48 1.55 -12.22
CA GLU A 66 -22.53 0.54 -12.32
C GLU A 66 -22.17 -0.53 -13.36
N GLU A 67 -21.76 -0.09 -14.56
CA GLU A 67 -21.29 -0.98 -15.61
C GLU A 67 -20.10 -1.84 -15.16
N ALA A 68 -19.12 -1.22 -14.47
CA ALA A 68 -17.96 -1.93 -13.94
C ALA A 68 -18.37 -3.06 -12.97
N LEU A 69 -19.31 -2.78 -12.08
CA LEU A 69 -19.74 -3.69 -11.01
C LEU A 69 -20.81 -4.69 -11.43
N SER A 70 -21.52 -4.44 -12.55
CA SER A 70 -22.56 -5.33 -13.06
C SER A 70 -22.00 -6.74 -13.32
N GLY A 71 -22.59 -7.74 -12.64
CA GLY A 71 -22.18 -9.15 -12.74
C GLY A 71 -20.84 -9.48 -12.11
N ALA A 72 -20.17 -8.53 -11.44
CA ALA A 72 -18.91 -8.81 -10.76
C ALA A 72 -19.14 -9.69 -9.53
N GLU A 73 -18.38 -10.77 -9.43
CA GLU A 73 -18.29 -11.64 -8.24
C GLU A 73 -17.12 -11.23 -7.34
N LEU A 74 -16.07 -10.65 -7.93
CA LEU A 74 -14.90 -10.11 -7.23
C LEU A 74 -14.71 -8.64 -7.58
N VAL A 75 -14.56 -7.81 -6.54
CA VAL A 75 -14.27 -6.38 -6.65
C VAL A 75 -12.89 -6.11 -6.03
N VAL A 76 -11.96 -5.62 -6.84
CA VAL A 76 -10.61 -5.25 -6.42
C VAL A 76 -10.50 -3.74 -6.29
N VAL A 77 -10.34 -3.23 -5.07
CA VAL A 77 -10.23 -1.80 -4.76
C VAL A 77 -8.76 -1.39 -4.78
N VAL A 78 -8.38 -0.56 -5.75
CA VAL A 78 -6.98 -0.16 -6.01
C VAL A 78 -6.86 1.36 -6.22
N THR A 79 -7.71 2.11 -5.56
CA THR A 79 -7.63 3.58 -5.56
C THR A 79 -6.60 4.07 -4.53
N PRO A 80 -6.08 5.30 -4.66
CA PRO A 80 -5.32 5.91 -3.57
C PRO A 80 -6.11 5.89 -2.25
N SER A 81 -5.41 5.75 -1.11
CA SER A 81 -6.03 5.55 0.21
C SER A 81 -7.11 6.58 0.56
N HIS A 82 -6.89 7.85 0.20
CA HIS A 82 -7.84 8.93 0.42
C HIS A 82 -9.12 8.89 -0.45
N GLY A 83 -9.13 8.06 -1.47
CA GLY A 83 -10.28 7.90 -2.37
C GLY A 83 -11.10 6.64 -2.08
N VAL A 84 -10.65 5.79 -1.16
CA VAL A 84 -11.32 4.50 -0.89
C VAL A 84 -12.72 4.71 -0.33
N ARG A 85 -12.90 5.59 0.64
CA ARG A 85 -14.22 5.89 1.22
C ARG A 85 -15.21 6.36 0.16
N GLU A 86 -14.83 7.33 -0.63
CA GLU A 86 -15.71 7.89 -1.67
C GLU A 86 -16.10 6.83 -2.69
N ILE A 87 -15.13 6.05 -3.18
CA ILE A 87 -15.44 5.04 -4.21
C ILE A 87 -16.33 3.93 -3.66
N ILE A 88 -16.10 3.47 -2.43
CA ILE A 88 -16.94 2.44 -1.80
C ILE A 88 -18.35 2.97 -1.54
N LYS A 89 -18.50 4.18 -1.04
CA LYS A 89 -19.81 4.82 -0.86
C LYS A 89 -20.61 4.87 -2.18
N ARG A 90 -19.95 5.18 -3.30
CA ARG A 90 -20.56 5.18 -4.63
C ARG A 90 -20.83 3.78 -5.17
N ALA A 91 -20.01 2.82 -4.79
CA ALA A 91 -20.14 1.42 -5.19
C ALA A 91 -21.20 0.65 -4.39
N ALA A 92 -21.45 1.05 -3.14
CA ALA A 92 -22.32 0.35 -2.20
C ALA A 92 -23.71 -0.04 -2.76
N PRO A 93 -24.41 0.81 -3.58
CA PRO A 93 -25.68 0.42 -4.17
C PRO A 93 -25.61 -0.77 -5.14
N TYR A 94 -24.42 -1.12 -5.64
CA TYR A 94 -24.17 -2.19 -6.59
C TYR A 94 -23.46 -3.40 -5.98
N LEU A 95 -23.21 -3.36 -4.65
CA LEU A 95 -22.55 -4.41 -3.89
C LEU A 95 -23.56 -5.13 -3.00
N ASP A 96 -23.28 -6.40 -2.74
CA ASP A 96 -24.01 -7.25 -1.81
C ASP A 96 -23.04 -8.12 -0.99
N GLU A 97 -23.57 -8.85 0.01
CA GLU A 97 -22.79 -9.66 0.94
C GLU A 97 -22.12 -10.89 0.26
N ASP A 98 -22.56 -11.27 -0.92
CA ASP A 98 -22.05 -12.43 -1.64
C ASP A 98 -20.79 -12.11 -2.46
N LYS A 99 -20.49 -10.84 -2.70
CA LYS A 99 -19.32 -10.44 -3.46
C LYS A 99 -18.03 -10.53 -2.63
N TYR A 100 -16.98 -11.02 -3.27
CA TYR A 100 -15.64 -10.91 -2.71
C TYR A 100 -15.12 -9.49 -2.93
N ILE A 101 -14.54 -8.90 -1.89
CA ILE A 101 -13.94 -7.57 -1.97
C ILE A 101 -12.48 -7.69 -1.54
N VAL A 102 -11.56 -7.25 -2.40
CA VAL A 102 -10.13 -7.23 -2.09
C VAL A 102 -9.64 -5.79 -2.08
N SER A 103 -9.16 -5.34 -0.92
CA SER A 103 -8.40 -4.10 -0.81
C SER A 103 -6.96 -4.34 -1.24
N ALA A 104 -6.54 -3.70 -2.32
CA ALA A 104 -5.15 -3.63 -2.76
C ALA A 104 -4.60 -2.19 -2.63
N SER A 105 -5.35 -1.30 -1.97
CA SER A 105 -4.94 0.05 -1.60
C SER A 105 -4.08 0.01 -0.34
N LYS A 106 -2.96 0.74 -0.35
CA LYS A 106 -2.01 0.77 0.77
C LYS A 106 -2.01 2.16 1.42
N GLY A 107 -2.45 2.26 2.68
CA GLY A 107 -2.51 3.51 3.42
C GLY A 107 -3.45 3.43 4.62
N ILE A 108 -3.55 4.56 5.32
CA ILE A 108 -4.44 4.78 6.45
C ILE A 108 -5.21 6.08 6.16
N GLU A 109 -6.52 6.09 6.41
CA GLU A 109 -7.32 7.30 6.24
C GLU A 109 -6.94 8.32 7.31
N VAL A 110 -6.61 9.55 6.88
CA VAL A 110 -6.00 10.55 7.78
C VAL A 110 -6.96 11.02 8.87
N ASP A 111 -8.23 11.26 8.52
CA ASP A 111 -9.16 11.90 9.42
C ASP A 111 -9.77 10.94 10.46
N SER A 112 -10.03 9.71 10.05
CA SER A 112 -10.60 8.67 10.91
C SER A 112 -9.56 7.77 11.56
N LEU A 113 -8.34 7.73 11.01
CA LEU A 113 -7.25 6.81 11.35
C LEU A 113 -7.60 5.33 11.10
N LEU A 114 -8.58 5.07 10.25
CA LEU A 114 -9.02 3.73 9.89
C LEU A 114 -8.12 3.10 8.82
N ARG A 115 -7.89 1.81 8.93
CA ARG A 115 -7.30 0.96 7.88
C ARG A 115 -8.27 0.85 6.70
N MET A 116 -7.79 0.49 5.54
CA MET A 116 -8.63 0.44 4.33
C MET A 116 -9.78 -0.55 4.43
N THR A 117 -9.59 -1.70 5.08
CA THR A 117 -10.69 -2.65 5.32
C THR A 117 -11.76 -2.08 6.26
N GLU A 118 -11.36 -1.34 7.27
CA GLU A 118 -12.31 -0.66 8.17
C GLU A 118 -13.08 0.44 7.45
N VAL A 119 -12.41 1.21 6.58
CA VAL A 119 -13.07 2.20 5.72
C VAL A 119 -14.09 1.54 4.79
N ILE A 120 -13.72 0.42 4.17
CA ILE A 120 -14.63 -0.33 3.29
C ILE A 120 -15.85 -0.81 4.09
N THR A 121 -15.62 -1.46 5.24
CA THR A 121 -16.70 -1.97 6.09
C THR A 121 -17.63 -0.85 6.59
N ALA A 122 -17.07 0.33 6.91
CA ALA A 122 -17.87 1.47 7.40
C ALA A 122 -18.83 2.04 6.35
N GLU A 123 -18.55 1.85 5.06
CA GLU A 123 -19.40 2.37 3.97
C GLU A 123 -20.33 1.31 3.37
N LEU A 124 -20.17 0.03 3.72
CA LEU A 124 -21.06 -1.02 3.26
C LEU A 124 -22.34 -1.08 4.12
N PRO A 125 -23.54 -1.21 3.49
CA PRO A 125 -24.80 -1.31 4.23
C PRO A 125 -25.05 -2.71 4.82
N PHE A 126 -24.07 -3.62 4.70
CA PHE A 126 -24.16 -5.02 5.13
C PHE A 126 -22.83 -5.48 5.73
N GLN A 127 -22.90 -6.55 6.54
CA GLN A 127 -21.69 -7.23 7.03
C GLN A 127 -21.19 -8.20 5.97
N THR A 128 -19.90 -8.17 5.67
CA THR A 128 -19.29 -9.15 4.78
C THR A 128 -18.09 -9.82 5.41
N GLU A 129 -18.04 -11.14 5.30
CA GLU A 129 -16.89 -11.94 5.68
C GLU A 129 -15.97 -12.23 4.49
N ARG A 130 -16.35 -11.78 3.29
CA ARG A 130 -15.62 -11.97 2.03
C ARG A 130 -14.71 -10.78 1.68
N LEU A 131 -14.30 -10.03 2.71
CA LEU A 131 -13.34 -8.93 2.59
C LEU A 131 -11.93 -9.43 2.88
N ALA A 132 -11.01 -9.09 1.98
CA ALA A 132 -9.61 -9.48 2.06
C ALA A 132 -8.68 -8.31 1.68
N VAL A 133 -7.40 -8.48 1.98
CA VAL A 133 -6.32 -7.55 1.64
C VAL A 133 -5.29 -8.25 0.77
N LEU A 134 -4.79 -7.57 -0.26
CA LEU A 134 -3.67 -7.99 -1.08
C LEU A 134 -2.51 -7.02 -0.87
N SER A 135 -1.38 -7.52 -0.35
CA SER A 135 -0.17 -6.73 -0.10
C SER A 135 1.08 -7.59 -0.17
N GLY A 136 2.24 -6.96 -0.45
CA GLY A 136 3.53 -7.64 -0.57
C GLY A 136 4.49 -6.89 -1.47
N PRO A 137 5.69 -7.43 -1.76
CA PRO A 137 6.70 -6.84 -2.61
C PRO A 137 6.29 -6.95 -4.08
N ASN A 138 5.41 -6.04 -4.53
CA ASN A 138 4.83 -6.07 -5.87
C ASN A 138 4.83 -4.68 -6.52
N HIS A 139 5.91 -4.34 -7.20
CA HIS A 139 5.91 -3.20 -8.09
C HIS A 139 5.08 -3.48 -9.34
N ALA A 140 4.20 -2.53 -9.68
CA ALA A 140 3.27 -2.66 -10.79
C ALA A 140 4.00 -2.87 -12.13
N GLU A 141 5.15 -2.24 -12.29
CA GLU A 141 6.02 -2.31 -13.47
C GLU A 141 6.54 -3.73 -13.72
N GLU A 142 6.89 -4.44 -12.65
CA GLU A 142 7.38 -5.83 -12.71
C GLU A 142 6.23 -6.81 -12.92
N VAL A 143 5.15 -6.67 -12.14
CA VAL A 143 3.96 -7.53 -12.26
C VAL A 143 3.31 -7.40 -13.63
N GLY A 144 3.17 -6.17 -14.14
CA GLY A 144 2.60 -5.91 -15.46
C GLY A 144 3.40 -6.51 -16.63
N ARG A 145 4.71 -6.74 -16.43
CA ARG A 145 5.60 -7.41 -17.39
C ARG A 145 5.72 -8.92 -17.16
N GLY A 146 4.97 -9.48 -16.21
CA GLY A 146 4.99 -10.90 -15.91
C GLY A 146 6.27 -11.38 -15.22
N MET A 147 7.00 -10.49 -14.55
CA MET A 147 8.20 -10.88 -13.78
C MET A 147 7.82 -11.66 -12.53
N PRO A 148 8.62 -12.65 -12.10
CA PRO A 148 8.35 -13.44 -10.92
C PRO A 148 8.16 -12.56 -9.68
N THR A 149 6.98 -12.65 -9.06
CA THR A 149 6.59 -11.80 -7.93
C THR A 149 5.85 -12.63 -6.89
N THR A 150 5.99 -12.27 -5.64
CA THR A 150 5.26 -12.88 -4.53
C THR A 150 4.38 -11.86 -3.82
N THR A 151 3.23 -12.30 -3.32
CA THR A 151 2.30 -11.45 -2.58
C THR A 151 1.59 -12.23 -1.48
N VAL A 152 0.84 -11.50 -0.64
CA VAL A 152 0.00 -12.08 0.43
C VAL A 152 -1.45 -11.66 0.20
N ILE A 153 -2.37 -12.61 0.34
CA ILE A 153 -3.78 -12.36 0.58
C ILE A 153 -4.09 -12.64 2.05
N ALA A 154 -4.61 -11.64 2.74
CA ALA A 154 -5.06 -11.79 4.12
C ALA A 154 -6.58 -11.66 4.21
N ALA A 155 -7.21 -12.62 4.92
CA ALA A 155 -8.64 -12.61 5.18
C ALA A 155 -8.94 -13.24 6.55
N GLY A 156 -10.04 -12.82 7.17
CA GLY A 156 -10.50 -13.38 8.46
C GLY A 156 -10.91 -14.85 8.37
N LYS A 157 -11.38 -15.30 7.20
CA LYS A 157 -11.75 -16.70 6.94
C LYS A 157 -10.78 -17.37 5.98
N LYS A 158 -10.27 -18.55 6.35
CA LYS A 158 -9.35 -19.33 5.51
C LYS A 158 -9.93 -19.62 4.12
N ALA A 159 -11.19 -20.00 4.03
CA ALA A 159 -11.85 -20.31 2.76
C ALA A 159 -11.88 -19.10 1.79
N VAL A 160 -12.01 -17.89 2.33
CA VAL A 160 -11.94 -16.64 1.54
C VAL A 160 -10.52 -16.41 1.04
N ALA A 161 -9.52 -16.59 1.89
CA ALA A 161 -8.12 -16.44 1.51
C ALA A 161 -7.71 -17.46 0.44
N ASP A 162 -8.07 -18.73 0.62
CA ASP A 162 -7.77 -19.81 -0.32
C ASP A 162 -8.45 -19.57 -1.69
N HIS A 163 -9.72 -19.20 -1.70
CA HIS A 163 -10.46 -18.89 -2.95
C HIS A 163 -9.80 -17.73 -3.72
N LEU A 164 -9.44 -16.67 -3.02
CA LEU A 164 -8.78 -15.52 -3.64
C LEU A 164 -7.33 -15.86 -4.04
N GLN A 165 -6.63 -16.70 -3.29
CA GLN A 165 -5.33 -17.23 -3.68
C GLN A 165 -5.41 -17.92 -5.04
N ASP A 166 -6.41 -18.77 -5.25
CA ASP A 166 -6.63 -19.47 -6.53
C ASP A 166 -6.91 -18.49 -7.66
N ILE A 167 -7.66 -17.42 -7.42
CA ILE A 167 -7.96 -16.39 -8.45
C ILE A 167 -6.69 -15.64 -8.85
N PHE A 168 -5.87 -15.19 -7.90
CA PHE A 168 -4.72 -14.33 -8.19
C PHE A 168 -3.45 -15.10 -8.59
N MET A 169 -3.28 -16.34 -8.14
CA MET A 169 -2.04 -17.09 -8.36
C MET A 169 -1.84 -17.46 -9.84
N THR A 170 -0.64 -17.19 -10.37
CA THR A 170 -0.18 -17.56 -11.72
C THR A 170 1.22 -18.15 -11.64
N PRO A 171 1.77 -18.70 -12.71
CA PRO A 171 3.16 -19.20 -12.73
C PRO A 171 4.21 -18.13 -12.37
N THR A 172 3.91 -16.84 -12.60
CA THR A 172 4.80 -15.71 -12.30
C THR A 172 4.33 -14.86 -11.11
N PHE A 173 3.15 -15.14 -10.55
CA PHE A 173 2.61 -14.40 -9.41
C PHE A 173 2.21 -15.35 -8.30
N ARG A 174 3.13 -15.58 -7.36
CA ARG A 174 2.92 -16.49 -6.24
C ARG A 174 2.17 -15.80 -5.12
N VAL A 175 1.06 -16.39 -4.68
CA VAL A 175 0.23 -15.84 -3.60
C VAL A 175 0.36 -16.73 -2.37
N TYR A 176 0.58 -16.12 -1.21
CA TYR A 176 0.52 -16.74 0.11
C TYR A 176 -0.70 -16.25 0.87
N THR A 177 -1.26 -17.05 1.74
CA THR A 177 -2.39 -16.67 2.59
C THR A 177 -1.93 -16.29 4.00
N ASN A 178 -2.67 -15.37 4.66
CA ASN A 178 -2.38 -14.95 6.03
C ASN A 178 -3.71 -14.64 6.76
N PRO A 179 -3.92 -15.09 8.00
CA PRO A 179 -5.11 -14.73 8.77
C PRO A 179 -5.03 -13.33 9.40
N ASP A 180 -3.86 -12.69 9.43
CA ASP A 180 -3.63 -11.39 10.06
C ASP A 180 -3.86 -10.23 9.08
N VAL A 181 -5.12 -9.86 8.91
CA VAL A 181 -5.52 -8.72 8.07
C VAL A 181 -4.88 -7.42 8.57
N VAL A 182 -4.87 -7.20 9.90
CA VAL A 182 -4.31 -5.99 10.50
C VAL A 182 -2.82 -5.84 10.17
N GLY A 183 -2.03 -6.89 10.39
CA GLY A 183 -0.59 -6.85 10.15
C GLY A 183 -0.24 -6.65 8.67
N VAL A 184 -0.98 -7.30 7.76
CA VAL A 184 -0.78 -7.16 6.31
C VAL A 184 -1.10 -5.75 5.82
N GLU A 185 -2.17 -5.12 6.32
CA GLU A 185 -2.50 -3.72 6.01
C GLU A 185 -1.48 -2.75 6.57
N MET A 186 -1.14 -2.88 7.86
CA MET A 186 -0.22 -1.98 8.54
C MET A 186 1.18 -2.04 7.94
N GLY A 187 1.69 -3.23 7.62
CA GLY A 187 2.97 -3.39 6.94
C GLY A 187 2.99 -2.67 5.59
N GLY A 188 1.98 -2.93 4.76
CA GLY A 188 1.85 -2.30 3.43
C GLY A 188 1.66 -0.78 3.47
N ALA A 189 1.00 -0.25 4.50
CA ALA A 189 0.79 1.19 4.67
C ALA A 189 2.05 1.90 5.19
N LEU A 190 2.59 1.44 6.32
CA LEU A 190 3.64 2.14 7.07
C LEU A 190 5.02 2.05 6.41
N LYS A 191 5.32 1.01 5.62
CA LYS A 191 6.56 0.92 4.86
C LYS A 191 6.84 2.17 4.00
N ASN A 192 5.80 2.83 3.53
CA ASN A 192 5.90 4.01 2.68
C ASN A 192 6.55 5.20 3.41
N ILE A 193 6.40 5.27 4.73
CA ILE A 193 7.06 6.26 5.60
C ILE A 193 8.56 5.98 5.62
N ILE A 194 8.93 4.73 5.85
CA ILE A 194 10.34 4.34 5.91
C ILE A 194 11.03 4.52 4.55
N ALA A 195 10.29 4.26 3.46
CA ALA A 195 10.79 4.52 2.11
C ALA A 195 11.02 6.03 1.84
N LEU A 196 10.20 6.93 2.41
CA LEU A 196 10.52 8.37 2.44
C LEU A 196 11.82 8.63 3.20
N GLY A 197 11.97 8.06 4.41
CA GLY A 197 13.16 8.21 5.23
C GLY A 197 14.43 7.72 4.55
N THR A 198 14.41 6.54 3.90
CA THR A 198 15.56 6.04 3.14
C THR A 198 15.87 6.91 1.93
N GLY A 199 14.83 7.45 1.27
CA GLY A 199 15.01 8.43 0.21
C GLY A 199 15.66 9.73 0.71
N ILE A 200 15.25 10.24 1.89
CA ILE A 200 15.87 11.41 2.51
C ILE A 200 17.35 11.14 2.79
N ALA A 201 17.69 9.97 3.33
CA ALA A 201 19.08 9.56 3.56
C ALA A 201 19.90 9.52 2.26
N ASP A 202 19.33 8.98 1.17
CA ASP A 202 19.96 9.02 -0.16
C ASP A 202 20.16 10.47 -0.65
N GLY A 203 19.18 11.34 -0.48
CA GLY A 203 19.26 12.77 -0.87
C GLY A 203 20.31 13.56 -0.10
N LEU A 204 20.59 13.15 1.15
CA LEU A 204 21.65 13.67 2.02
C LEU A 204 23.03 13.04 1.73
N ASN A 205 23.13 12.12 0.77
CA ASN A 205 24.31 11.33 0.45
C ASN A 205 24.83 10.46 1.64
N PHE A 206 23.93 9.95 2.46
CA PHE A 206 24.27 8.97 3.49
C PHE A 206 24.43 7.59 2.87
N GLY A 207 25.35 6.79 3.46
CA GLY A 207 25.69 5.47 2.94
C GLY A 207 24.67 4.36 3.25
N ASP A 208 24.99 3.14 2.81
CA ASP A 208 24.12 1.97 2.94
C ASP A 208 23.87 1.56 4.39
N ASN A 209 24.81 1.81 5.31
CA ASN A 209 24.61 1.55 6.75
C ASN A 209 23.43 2.35 7.31
N SER A 210 23.28 3.62 6.91
CA SER A 210 22.15 4.46 7.34
C SER A 210 20.83 3.94 6.80
N LYS A 211 20.80 3.47 5.55
CA LYS A 211 19.60 2.84 4.95
C LYS A 211 19.25 1.53 5.64
N ALA A 212 20.23 0.68 5.91
CA ALA A 212 20.03 -0.57 6.63
C ALA A 212 19.45 -0.31 8.03
N ALA A 213 20.03 0.64 8.77
CA ALA A 213 19.53 1.05 10.08
C ALA A 213 18.10 1.59 10.02
N LEU A 214 17.78 2.46 9.03
CA LEU A 214 16.43 2.98 8.84
C LEU A 214 15.40 1.88 8.54
N MET A 215 15.75 0.90 7.69
CA MET A 215 14.86 -0.22 7.38
C MET A 215 14.64 -1.11 8.61
N THR A 216 15.69 -1.46 9.34
CA THR A 216 15.60 -2.33 10.52
C THR A 216 14.82 -1.66 11.65
N ARG A 217 15.20 -0.42 12.00
CA ARG A 217 14.52 0.33 13.06
C ARG A 217 13.11 0.78 12.65
N GLY A 218 12.91 1.07 11.36
CA GLY A 218 11.59 1.35 10.81
C GLY A 218 10.65 0.14 10.87
N LEU A 219 11.17 -1.07 10.61
CA LEU A 219 10.39 -2.29 10.79
C LEU A 219 10.00 -2.51 12.26
N ALA A 220 10.88 -2.19 13.20
CA ALA A 220 10.57 -2.24 14.63
C ALA A 220 9.46 -1.25 15.01
N GLU A 221 9.46 -0.01 14.49
CA GLU A 221 8.35 0.94 14.69
C GLU A 221 7.03 0.42 14.13
N ILE A 222 7.05 -0.14 12.90
CA ILE A 222 5.88 -0.72 12.26
C ILE A 222 5.33 -1.88 13.08
N THR A 223 6.22 -2.75 13.57
CA THR A 223 5.84 -3.89 14.40
C THR A 223 5.21 -3.43 15.70
N ARG A 224 5.80 -2.43 16.36
CA ARG A 224 5.32 -1.90 17.64
C ARG A 224 3.91 -1.35 17.54
N ILE A 225 3.65 -0.43 16.61
CA ILE A 225 2.30 0.14 16.45
C ILE A 225 1.31 -0.91 15.93
N GLY A 226 1.73 -1.76 14.99
CA GLY A 226 0.86 -2.82 14.46
C GLY A 226 0.43 -3.81 15.54
N THR A 227 1.34 -4.21 16.44
CA THR A 227 1.04 -5.12 17.55
C THR A 227 0.02 -4.52 18.52
N VAL A 228 0.17 -3.24 18.86
CA VAL A 228 -0.80 -2.53 19.71
C VAL A 228 -2.18 -2.42 19.03
N MET A 229 -2.21 -2.38 17.71
CA MET A 229 -3.46 -2.40 16.92
C MET A 229 -4.01 -3.82 16.68
N GLY A 230 -3.40 -4.87 17.27
CA GLY A 230 -3.86 -6.25 17.19
C GLY A 230 -3.22 -7.11 16.10
N ALA A 231 -2.17 -6.63 15.43
CA ALA A 231 -1.41 -7.43 14.49
C ALA A 231 -0.51 -8.46 15.20
N ARG A 232 -0.17 -9.52 14.49
CA ARG A 232 0.81 -10.51 14.95
C ARG A 232 2.23 -10.05 14.60
N PRO A 233 3.18 -9.98 15.54
CA PRO A 233 4.55 -9.53 15.27
C PRO A 233 5.24 -10.25 14.11
N LEU A 234 5.06 -11.56 13.99
CA LEU A 234 5.65 -12.38 12.92
C LEU A 234 5.15 -12.02 11.51
N THR A 235 3.98 -11.39 11.37
CA THR A 235 3.49 -10.92 10.07
C THR A 235 4.43 -9.89 9.46
N PHE A 236 5.07 -9.07 10.29
CA PHE A 236 6.00 -8.04 9.83
C PHE A 236 7.35 -8.58 9.36
N ALA A 237 7.74 -9.77 9.78
CA ALA A 237 8.92 -10.48 9.24
C ALA A 237 8.65 -11.11 7.86
N GLY A 238 7.38 -11.13 7.41
CA GLY A 238 6.95 -11.74 6.16
C GLY A 238 6.99 -10.80 4.95
N LEU A 239 6.31 -11.24 3.87
CA LEU A 239 6.27 -10.55 2.59
C LEU A 239 5.62 -9.15 2.66
N SER A 240 4.51 -9.00 3.38
CA SER A 240 3.81 -7.71 3.52
C SER A 240 4.47 -6.73 4.49
N GLY A 241 5.40 -7.21 5.33
CA GLY A 241 6.24 -6.40 6.20
C GLY A 241 7.62 -6.19 5.58
N LEU A 242 8.61 -6.99 6.00
CA LEU A 242 10.02 -6.89 5.59
C LEU A 242 10.18 -6.94 4.06
N GLY A 243 9.51 -7.87 3.38
CA GLY A 243 9.64 -8.01 1.93
C GLY A 243 9.23 -6.75 1.18
N ASP A 244 8.05 -6.20 1.49
CA ASP A 244 7.53 -4.99 0.85
C ASP A 244 8.29 -3.73 1.30
N LEU A 245 8.81 -3.70 2.53
CA LEU A 245 9.68 -2.65 3.02
C LEU A 245 10.98 -2.58 2.23
N VAL A 246 11.71 -3.71 2.11
CA VAL A 246 13.00 -3.77 1.42
C VAL A 246 12.86 -3.31 -0.03
N VAL A 247 11.93 -3.89 -0.78
CA VAL A 247 11.76 -3.53 -2.20
C VAL A 247 11.36 -2.07 -2.37
N THR A 248 10.56 -1.51 -1.45
CA THR A 248 10.12 -0.11 -1.54
C THR A 248 11.24 0.87 -1.17
N CYS A 249 12.11 0.51 -0.25
CA CYS A 249 13.25 1.34 0.17
C CYS A 249 14.44 1.28 -0.79
N THR A 250 14.58 0.22 -1.58
CA THR A 250 15.73 0.04 -2.49
C THR A 250 15.44 0.35 -3.95
N SER A 251 14.19 0.15 -4.39
CA SER A 251 13.81 0.34 -5.80
C SER A 251 13.65 1.81 -6.19
N MET A 252 14.10 2.15 -7.41
CA MET A 252 13.82 3.45 -8.05
C MET A 252 12.38 3.54 -8.60
N HIS A 253 11.63 2.44 -8.68
CA HIS A 253 10.20 2.49 -8.97
C HIS A 253 9.40 3.07 -7.78
N SER A 254 9.96 3.05 -6.56
CA SER A 254 9.31 3.61 -5.38
C SER A 254 9.14 5.12 -5.46
N ARG A 255 7.89 5.57 -5.61
CA ARG A 255 7.53 6.99 -5.57
C ARG A 255 7.89 7.64 -4.23
N ASN A 256 7.72 6.91 -3.14
CA ASN A 256 8.05 7.39 -1.79
C ASN A 256 9.56 7.62 -1.65
N ARG A 257 10.39 6.67 -2.09
CA ARG A 257 11.85 6.83 -2.08
C ARG A 257 12.28 8.02 -2.94
N ARG A 258 11.78 8.15 -4.17
CA ARG A 258 12.08 9.30 -5.03
C ARG A 258 11.68 10.63 -4.41
N ALA A 259 10.49 10.70 -3.81
CA ALA A 259 10.04 11.89 -3.09
C ALA A 259 10.97 12.21 -1.92
N GLY A 260 11.39 11.19 -1.16
CA GLY A 260 12.38 11.32 -0.09
C GLY A 260 13.71 11.89 -0.56
N ILE A 261 14.24 11.42 -1.70
CA ILE A 261 15.49 11.94 -2.30
C ILE A 261 15.39 13.45 -2.53
N GLU A 262 14.29 13.92 -3.09
CA GLU A 262 14.10 15.34 -3.35
C GLU A 262 13.98 16.18 -2.05
N LEU A 263 13.30 15.63 -1.03
CA LEU A 263 13.26 16.24 0.32
C LEU A 263 14.66 16.31 0.96
N GLY A 264 15.45 15.23 0.84
CA GLY A 264 16.83 15.19 1.34
C GLY A 264 17.75 16.20 0.63
N ARG A 265 17.47 16.52 -0.65
CA ARG A 265 18.15 17.55 -1.41
C ARG A 265 17.70 18.98 -1.06
N GLY A 266 16.78 19.13 -0.10
CA GLY A 266 16.32 20.42 0.40
C GLY A 266 15.06 20.97 -0.26
N LYS A 267 14.39 20.22 -1.16
CA LYS A 267 13.09 20.63 -1.68
C LYS A 267 12.02 20.54 -0.58
N LYS A 268 11.10 21.49 -0.59
CA LYS A 268 9.94 21.47 0.32
C LYS A 268 8.88 20.47 -0.15
N MET A 269 8.07 19.99 0.78
CA MET A 269 6.98 19.04 0.51
C MET A 269 6.06 19.51 -0.62
N ALA A 270 5.72 20.80 -0.66
CA ALA A 270 4.86 21.39 -1.69
C ALA A 270 5.46 21.25 -3.11
N GLU A 271 6.77 21.48 -3.24
CA GLU A 271 7.49 21.37 -4.52
C GLU A 271 7.56 19.90 -4.98
N VAL A 272 7.86 18.99 -4.05
CA VAL A 272 7.92 17.54 -4.32
C VAL A 272 6.54 17.03 -4.77
N THR A 273 5.48 17.45 -4.11
CA THR A 273 4.11 17.04 -4.43
C THR A 273 3.66 17.56 -5.78
N ALA A 274 3.96 18.82 -6.11
CA ALA A 274 3.65 19.43 -7.41
C ALA A 274 4.41 18.75 -8.56
N GLY A 275 5.67 18.35 -8.33
CA GLY A 275 6.53 17.77 -9.36
C GLY A 275 6.24 16.30 -9.71
N THR A 276 5.56 15.54 -8.84
CA THR A 276 5.38 14.09 -9.07
C THR A 276 4.21 13.75 -9.99
N GLY A 277 3.20 14.61 -10.14
CA GLY A 277 1.97 14.31 -10.88
C GLY A 277 1.21 13.07 -10.41
N MET A 278 1.69 12.39 -9.36
CA MET A 278 1.14 11.17 -8.78
C MET A 278 1.08 11.27 -7.25
N VAL A 279 0.19 10.48 -6.64
CA VAL A 279 0.08 10.43 -5.16
C VAL A 279 1.31 9.76 -4.55
N VAL A 280 1.93 10.43 -3.57
CA VAL A 280 2.97 9.89 -2.69
C VAL A 280 2.30 9.49 -1.37
N GLU A 281 1.94 8.22 -1.26
CA GLU A 281 1.17 7.71 -0.10
C GLU A 281 1.89 7.93 1.24
N GLY A 282 3.22 7.82 1.25
CA GLY A 282 4.02 8.01 2.46
C GLY A 282 3.83 9.37 3.12
N ILE A 283 3.58 10.44 2.35
CA ILE A 283 3.31 11.77 2.93
C ILE A 283 2.03 11.72 3.78
N ARG A 284 0.93 11.21 3.23
CA ARG A 284 -0.35 11.10 3.95
C ARG A 284 -0.27 10.10 5.10
N THR A 285 0.34 8.94 4.84
CA THR A 285 0.49 7.89 5.85
C THR A 285 1.34 8.36 7.03
N THR A 286 2.34 9.21 6.82
CA THR A 286 3.13 9.81 7.92
C THR A 286 2.23 10.59 8.88
N ARG A 287 1.30 11.41 8.35
CA ARG A 287 0.36 12.17 9.19
C ARG A 287 -0.55 11.25 10.01
N ALA A 288 -1.11 10.22 9.37
CA ALA A 288 -1.97 9.26 10.04
C ALA A 288 -1.21 8.44 11.09
N ALA A 289 0.00 7.96 10.75
CA ALA A 289 0.83 7.17 11.67
C ALA A 289 1.30 7.97 12.89
N TYR A 290 1.66 9.24 12.69
CA TYR A 290 2.01 10.15 13.80
C TYR A 290 0.82 10.35 14.76
N ALA A 291 -0.40 10.53 14.22
CA ALA A 291 -1.60 10.63 15.03
C ALA A 291 -1.94 9.30 15.75
N LEU A 292 -1.78 8.15 15.08
CA LEU A 292 -1.95 6.83 15.69
C LEU A 292 -0.95 6.58 16.81
N ALA A 293 0.33 6.92 16.60
CA ALA A 293 1.37 6.79 17.61
C ALA A 293 0.99 7.55 18.90
N ARG A 294 0.51 8.77 18.77
CA ARG A 294 0.03 9.57 19.89
C ARG A 294 -1.24 8.99 20.54
N LYS A 295 -2.19 8.52 19.73
CA LYS A 295 -3.45 7.92 20.22
C LYS A 295 -3.19 6.68 21.07
N TYR A 296 -2.22 5.86 20.67
CA TYR A 296 -1.90 4.60 21.35
C TYR A 296 -0.73 4.70 22.34
N GLY A 297 -0.09 5.87 22.48
CA GLY A 297 1.08 6.04 23.35
C GLY A 297 2.31 5.25 22.90
N VAL A 298 2.48 5.05 21.59
CA VAL A 298 3.56 4.25 21.01
C VAL A 298 4.67 5.16 20.48
N GLU A 299 5.92 4.90 20.84
CA GLU A 299 7.07 5.62 20.31
C GLU A 299 7.38 5.22 18.85
N MET A 300 7.38 6.18 17.96
CA MET A 300 7.75 6.03 16.54
C MET A 300 8.72 7.15 16.11
N PRO A 301 9.97 7.14 16.61
CA PRO A 301 10.90 8.25 16.43
C PRO A 301 11.24 8.55 14.97
N ILE A 302 11.40 7.55 14.10
CA ILE A 302 11.67 7.78 12.67
C ILE A 302 10.45 8.44 12.02
N THR A 303 9.26 7.91 12.29
CA THR A 303 7.99 8.47 11.81
C THR A 303 7.79 9.91 12.28
N GLU A 304 8.12 10.21 13.53
CA GLU A 304 8.05 11.56 14.10
C GLU A 304 9.01 12.53 13.40
N GLN A 305 10.25 12.14 13.14
CA GLN A 305 11.19 13.01 12.44
C GLN A 305 10.76 13.25 11.00
N ILE A 306 10.25 12.23 10.31
CA ILE A 306 9.72 12.40 8.96
C ILE A 306 8.48 13.32 8.97
N TYR A 307 7.61 13.20 9.98
CA TYR A 307 6.48 14.13 10.16
C TYR A 307 6.97 15.58 10.30
N LYS A 308 7.97 15.83 11.15
CA LYS A 308 8.55 17.16 11.35
C LYS A 308 9.17 17.74 10.08
N ILE A 309 9.85 16.90 9.29
CA ILE A 309 10.38 17.33 7.98
C ILE A 309 9.25 17.75 7.04
N LEU A 310 8.17 16.94 6.96
CA LEU A 310 7.07 17.17 6.02
C LEU A 310 6.17 18.33 6.42
N TYR A 311 5.85 18.48 7.70
CA TYR A 311 4.77 19.35 8.17
C TYR A 311 5.23 20.51 9.06
N GLU A 312 6.46 20.46 9.58
CA GLU A 312 7.05 21.49 10.43
C GLU A 312 8.33 22.09 9.80
N GLU A 313 8.60 21.81 8.54
CA GLU A 313 9.77 22.30 7.78
C GLU A 313 11.12 22.05 8.48
N LYS A 314 11.20 20.98 9.31
CA LYS A 314 12.45 20.65 10.00
C LYS A 314 13.53 20.27 8.99
N ASN A 315 14.76 20.78 9.23
CA ASN A 315 15.89 20.43 8.38
C ASN A 315 16.21 18.92 8.49
N PRO A 316 16.33 18.19 7.36
CA PRO A 316 16.59 16.75 7.36
C PRO A 316 17.89 16.36 8.08
N HIS A 317 18.98 17.13 7.98
CA HIS A 317 20.21 16.86 8.75
C HIS A 317 19.97 16.92 10.26
N VAL A 318 19.24 17.94 10.73
CA VAL A 318 18.91 18.07 12.14
C VAL A 318 18.06 16.90 12.63
N ALA A 319 17.11 16.44 11.79
CA ALA A 319 16.29 15.29 12.12
C ALA A 319 17.12 14.00 12.32
N VAL A 320 18.14 13.79 11.49
CA VAL A 320 19.06 12.65 11.66
C VAL A 320 19.90 12.78 12.91
N VAL A 321 20.44 13.98 13.20
CA VAL A 321 21.18 14.24 14.44
C VAL A 321 20.33 13.93 15.67
N ASP A 322 19.08 14.37 15.68
CA ASP A 322 18.15 14.08 16.78
C ASP A 322 17.91 12.58 16.97
N LEU A 323 17.81 11.81 15.87
CA LEU A 323 17.68 10.35 15.94
C LEU A 323 18.93 9.71 16.54
N MET A 324 20.12 10.19 16.18
CA MET A 324 21.40 9.65 16.66
C MET A 324 21.71 10.01 18.12
N LEU A 325 21.20 11.14 18.60
CA LEU A 325 21.41 11.63 19.97
C LEU A 325 20.33 11.16 20.97
N ARG A 326 19.41 10.30 20.55
CA ARG A 326 18.43 9.71 21.46
C ARG A 326 19.13 8.93 22.58
N GLY A 327 18.45 8.85 23.73
CA GLY A 327 18.91 8.06 24.86
C GLY A 327 19.22 6.61 24.49
N LYS A 328 20.08 5.97 25.28
CA LYS A 328 20.42 4.55 25.10
C LYS A 328 19.15 3.69 25.20
N THR A 329 19.01 2.72 24.31
CA THR A 329 17.91 1.75 24.31
C THR A 329 18.43 0.38 23.91
N HIS A 330 17.66 -0.67 24.22
CA HIS A 330 17.95 -2.04 23.79
C HIS A 330 17.60 -2.23 22.32
N GLU A 331 18.29 -3.12 21.61
CA GLU A 331 17.96 -3.47 20.25
C GLU A 331 16.65 -4.26 20.17
N THR A 332 16.46 -5.16 21.13
CA THR A 332 15.26 -6.01 21.20
C THR A 332 14.07 -5.21 21.71
N GLU A 333 12.97 -5.25 20.98
CA GLU A 333 11.73 -4.57 21.35
C GLU A 333 10.95 -5.36 22.40
N GLU A 334 10.74 -4.81 23.56
CA GLU A 334 10.05 -5.45 24.70
C GLU A 334 8.62 -5.94 24.33
N ILE A 335 7.91 -5.16 23.52
CA ILE A 335 6.54 -5.51 23.08
C ILE A 335 6.51 -6.81 22.26
N VAL A 336 7.61 -7.12 21.57
CA VAL A 336 7.70 -8.28 20.68
C VAL A 336 8.15 -9.53 21.41
N THR A 337 8.95 -9.41 22.44
CA THR A 337 9.68 -10.54 23.01
C THR A 337 9.16 -11.04 24.34
N GLY A 338 8.50 -10.21 25.14
CA GLY A 338 8.09 -10.58 26.51
C GLY A 338 9.25 -11.02 27.42
N PHE A 339 10.50 -10.90 26.95
CA PHE A 339 11.71 -11.24 27.68
C PHE A 339 12.44 -9.97 28.06
N VAL A 340 12.38 -9.61 29.31
CA VAL A 340 13.22 -8.53 29.87
C VAL A 340 13.80 -8.98 31.19
N ASP A 341 14.87 -9.75 31.12
CA ASP A 341 15.82 -9.85 32.22
C ASP A 341 17.23 -9.76 31.63
N TRP A 342 17.73 -8.53 31.59
CA TRP A 342 19.09 -8.17 31.15
C TRP A 342 19.79 -7.41 32.25
#